data_b6c70baf0fdcdca2a861fba563600dde
#
_entry.id   b6c70baf0fdcdca2a861fba563600dde
#
_cell.length_a   1.000
_cell.length_b   1.000
_cell.length_c   1.000
_cell.angle_alpha   90.00
_cell.angle_beta   90.00
_cell.angle_gamma   90.00
#
_symmetry.space_group_name_H-M   'P 1'
#
loop_
_entity.id
_entity.type
_entity.pdbx_description
1 polymer ?
#
loop_
_entity_poly.entity_id
_entity_poly.type
_entity_poly.pdbx_seq_one_letter_code
_entity_poly.pdbx_strand_id
1 'polypeptide(L)'
;MGSLVRLAGAAIGYGRPLLRDLDLEVRSGDFLAVVGPNGGGKTTLLRTLLGSLPPLGGRREAAPSLRVGYVPQREAVDPLWPLSAGDVVLMGRVRRAGPGARLDDADRERARHALERVGLADLWHRTFHNLSGGQRQRTLIARALAAEPDLLALDEPTSGMDPAAELAAMDLLRDLHQGGLAVVMVSHRLEAVANYAARLAFADQGRGLWRVGTLDEMLRPEALSALYGRPVTVREENGRRFVYPEAGGGRAA
;
A
#
# COMPACT_ATOMS: atom_id res chain seq x y z
N MET A 1 -3.35 2.79 -21.37
CA MET A 1 -3.42 2.36 -19.94
C MET A 1 -4.83 2.67 -19.45
N GLY A 2 -5.57 1.64 -18.99
CA GLY A 2 -6.97 1.80 -18.55
C GLY A 2 -7.04 2.32 -17.10
N SER A 3 -8.12 3.07 -16.79
CA SER A 3 -8.46 3.45 -15.41
C SER A 3 -8.91 2.20 -14.64
N LEU A 4 -8.28 1.92 -13.50
CA LEU A 4 -8.66 0.82 -12.61
C LEU A 4 -9.68 1.29 -11.57
N VAL A 5 -9.41 2.44 -10.94
CA VAL A 5 -10.32 3.05 -9.96
C VAL A 5 -10.13 4.57 -9.96
N ARG A 6 -11.25 5.30 -9.82
CA ARG A 6 -11.28 6.76 -9.76
C ARG A 6 -12.18 7.23 -8.61
N LEU A 7 -11.71 8.20 -7.88
CA LEU A 7 -12.51 9.07 -7.01
C LEU A 7 -12.70 10.41 -7.71
N ALA A 8 -13.91 10.92 -7.75
CA ALA A 8 -14.25 12.20 -8.36
C ALA A 8 -15.01 13.07 -7.37
N GLY A 9 -14.41 14.20 -6.94
CA GLY A 9 -14.94 15.10 -5.94
C GLY A 9 -15.32 14.40 -4.63
N ALA A 10 -14.59 13.32 -4.27
CA ALA A 10 -15.02 12.44 -3.20
C ALA A 10 -14.79 13.06 -1.81
N ALA A 11 -15.76 12.87 -0.92
CA ALA A 11 -15.60 13.08 0.51
C ALA A 11 -15.53 11.73 1.21
N ILE A 12 -14.50 11.50 2.03
CA ILE A 12 -14.26 10.23 2.71
C ILE A 12 -14.29 10.38 4.22
N GLY A 13 -14.79 9.38 4.94
CA GLY A 13 -14.88 9.39 6.40
C GLY A 13 -15.90 8.41 6.94
N TYR A 14 -16.11 8.46 8.26
CA TYR A 14 -17.08 7.66 9.00
C TYR A 14 -18.13 8.58 9.61
N GLY A 15 -19.31 8.68 8.97
CA GLY A 15 -20.40 9.57 9.38
C GLY A 15 -20.11 11.07 9.21
N ARG A 16 -18.86 11.49 9.33
CA ARG A 16 -18.37 12.84 9.03
C ARG A 16 -17.14 12.77 8.11
N PRO A 17 -17.00 13.73 7.18
CA PRO A 17 -15.84 13.76 6.30
C PRO A 17 -14.54 14.02 7.06
N LEU A 18 -13.53 13.21 6.76
CA LEU A 18 -12.14 13.43 7.18
C LEU A 18 -11.37 14.22 6.11
N LEU A 19 -11.58 13.88 4.84
CA LEU A 19 -11.03 14.59 3.69
C LEU A 19 -12.17 14.85 2.69
N ARG A 20 -12.06 15.94 1.93
CA ARG A 20 -13.07 16.39 0.94
C ARG A 20 -12.40 16.68 -0.40
N ASP A 21 -13.21 16.78 -1.42
CA ASP A 21 -12.82 17.22 -2.76
C ASP A 21 -11.66 16.39 -3.34
N LEU A 22 -11.73 15.07 -3.10
CA LEU A 22 -10.71 14.13 -3.53
C LEU A 22 -10.91 13.76 -4.99
N ASP A 23 -9.98 14.22 -5.84
CA ASP A 23 -9.82 13.73 -7.19
C ASP A 23 -8.57 12.84 -7.25
N LEU A 24 -8.78 11.56 -7.53
CA LEU A 24 -7.71 10.57 -7.61
C LEU A 24 -8.07 9.50 -8.63
N GLU A 25 -7.17 9.23 -9.54
CA GLU A 25 -7.27 8.13 -10.47
C GLU A 25 -6.07 7.20 -10.32
N VAL A 26 -6.33 5.90 -10.23
CA VAL A 26 -5.31 4.84 -10.29
C VAL A 26 -5.48 4.09 -11.61
N ARG A 27 -4.41 3.99 -12.37
CA ARG A 27 -4.37 3.35 -13.69
C ARG A 27 -3.59 2.05 -13.65
N SER A 28 -3.79 1.22 -14.68
CA SER A 28 -2.96 0.04 -14.88
C SER A 28 -1.47 0.45 -14.98
N GLY A 29 -0.61 -0.22 -14.22
CA GLY A 29 0.81 0.07 -14.16
C GLY A 29 1.19 1.33 -13.37
N ASP A 30 0.31 1.90 -12.53
CA ASP A 30 0.67 2.97 -11.59
C ASP A 30 1.42 2.42 -10.38
N PHE A 31 2.39 3.19 -9.87
CA PHE A 31 2.86 3.06 -8.49
C PHE A 31 2.57 4.37 -7.76
N LEU A 32 1.48 4.38 -7.01
CA LEU A 32 1.04 5.50 -6.20
C LEU A 32 1.35 5.26 -4.72
N ALA A 33 2.08 6.16 -4.08
CA ALA A 33 2.22 6.17 -2.63
C ALA A 33 1.38 7.29 -2.01
N VAL A 34 0.61 6.95 -0.97
CA VAL A 34 -0.15 7.90 -0.16
C VAL A 34 0.59 8.13 1.14
N VAL A 35 1.02 9.36 1.37
CA VAL A 35 1.85 9.74 2.52
C VAL A 35 1.14 10.78 3.39
N GLY A 36 1.37 10.73 4.69
CA GLY A 36 0.83 11.68 5.64
C GLY A 36 0.96 11.20 7.09
N PRO A 37 0.63 12.03 8.08
CA PRO A 37 0.75 11.69 9.49
C PRO A 37 -0.20 10.54 9.88
N ASN A 38 0.07 9.94 11.04
CA ASN A 38 -0.85 8.99 11.64
C ASN A 38 -2.19 9.68 11.92
N GLY A 39 -3.28 8.99 11.59
CA GLY A 39 -4.61 9.60 11.65
C GLY A 39 -4.95 10.54 10.48
N GLY A 40 -4.07 10.76 9.51
CA GLY A 40 -4.30 11.67 8.37
C GLY A 40 -5.38 11.24 7.36
N GLY A 41 -6.05 10.11 7.57
CA GLY A 41 -7.12 9.62 6.68
C GLY A 41 -6.65 8.63 5.61
N LYS A 42 -5.37 8.23 5.60
CA LYS A 42 -4.76 7.36 4.58
C LYS A 42 -5.45 5.99 4.43
N THR A 43 -5.64 5.27 5.54
CA THR A 43 -6.34 3.98 5.55
C THR A 43 -7.81 4.14 5.11
N THR A 44 -8.46 5.25 5.49
CA THR A 44 -9.83 5.58 5.07
C THR A 44 -9.89 5.80 3.57
N LEU A 45 -8.93 6.55 3.01
CA LEU A 45 -8.79 6.73 1.57
C LEU A 45 -8.59 5.38 0.87
N LEU A 46 -7.68 4.54 1.37
CA LEU A 46 -7.42 3.23 0.80
C LEU A 46 -8.68 2.36 0.80
N ARG A 47 -9.40 2.30 1.92
CA ARG A 47 -10.67 1.56 2.04
C ARG A 47 -11.73 2.08 1.07
N THR A 48 -11.79 3.40 0.85
CA THR A 48 -12.72 3.98 -0.13
C THR A 48 -12.29 3.65 -1.56
N LEU A 49 -11.00 3.73 -1.89
CA LEU A 49 -10.48 3.27 -3.19
C LEU A 49 -10.83 1.80 -3.45
N LEU A 50 -10.70 0.94 -2.46
CA LEU A 50 -11.01 -0.49 -2.56
C LEU A 50 -12.52 -0.79 -2.59
N GLY A 51 -13.38 0.19 -2.28
CA GLY A 51 -14.83 0.04 -2.25
C GLY A 51 -15.36 -0.67 -1.00
N SER A 52 -14.52 -0.89 0.01
CA SER A 52 -14.94 -1.43 1.31
C SER A 52 -15.56 -0.36 2.22
N LEU A 53 -15.38 0.90 1.89
CA LEU A 53 -16.01 2.06 2.52
C LEU A 53 -16.60 2.96 1.41
N PRO A 54 -17.92 3.20 1.37
CA PRO A 54 -18.49 4.12 0.41
C PRO A 54 -18.05 5.57 0.71
N PRO A 55 -17.87 6.42 -0.31
CA PRO A 55 -17.65 7.84 -0.09
C PRO A 55 -18.91 8.49 0.51
N LEU A 56 -18.73 9.51 1.34
CA LEU A 56 -19.82 10.31 1.93
C LEU A 56 -20.37 11.35 0.95
N GLY A 57 -19.62 11.66 -0.12
CA GLY A 57 -20.00 12.58 -1.19
C GLY A 57 -19.10 12.36 -2.40
N GLY A 58 -19.46 12.92 -3.54
CA GLY A 58 -18.80 12.62 -4.80
C GLY A 58 -19.06 11.19 -5.26
N ARG A 59 -18.15 10.60 -6.02
CA ARG A 59 -18.33 9.25 -6.54
C ARG A 59 -17.03 8.46 -6.61
N ARG A 60 -17.17 7.13 -6.51
CA ARG A 60 -16.13 6.14 -6.80
C ARG A 60 -16.54 5.35 -8.03
N GLU A 61 -15.67 5.30 -9.00
CA GLU A 61 -15.81 4.50 -10.22
C GLU A 61 -14.70 3.45 -10.23
N ALA A 62 -15.00 2.22 -10.61
CA ALA A 62 -14.00 1.15 -10.73
C ALA A 62 -14.28 0.32 -11.98
N ALA A 63 -13.24 -0.23 -12.56
CA ALA A 63 -13.37 -1.18 -13.66
C ALA A 63 -14.26 -2.37 -13.23
N PRO A 64 -15.19 -2.83 -14.07
CA PRO A 64 -16.17 -3.87 -13.67
C PRO A 64 -15.55 -5.18 -13.20
N SER A 65 -14.37 -5.52 -13.73
CA SER A 65 -13.64 -6.76 -13.41
C SER A 65 -12.40 -6.54 -12.54
N LEU A 66 -12.30 -5.38 -11.88
CA LEU A 66 -11.13 -5.04 -11.07
C LEU A 66 -10.89 -6.08 -9.95
N ARG A 67 -9.75 -6.75 -10.02
CA ARG A 67 -9.29 -7.66 -8.98
C ARG A 67 -8.28 -6.93 -8.11
N VAL A 68 -8.54 -6.95 -6.81
CA VAL A 68 -7.69 -6.25 -5.82
C VAL A 68 -7.09 -7.25 -4.86
N GLY A 69 -5.76 -7.22 -4.73
CA GLY A 69 -5.03 -7.81 -3.62
C GLY A 69 -4.84 -6.76 -2.53
N TYR A 70 -5.20 -7.08 -1.30
CA TYR A 70 -5.07 -6.15 -0.17
C TYR A 70 -4.22 -6.73 0.96
N VAL A 71 -3.23 -5.95 1.38
CA VAL A 71 -2.37 -6.24 2.53
C VAL A 71 -2.66 -5.18 3.61
N PRO A 72 -3.35 -5.54 4.70
CA PRO A 72 -3.68 -4.62 5.79
C PRO A 72 -2.46 -4.33 6.67
N GLN A 73 -2.49 -3.19 7.38
CA GLN A 73 -1.45 -2.78 8.32
C GLN A 73 -1.25 -3.79 9.46
N ARG A 74 -2.33 -4.37 9.94
CA ARG A 74 -2.31 -5.41 10.98
C ARG A 74 -3.06 -6.62 10.49
N GLU A 75 -2.37 -7.73 10.41
CA GLU A 75 -2.99 -9.03 10.19
C GLU A 75 -3.20 -9.71 11.53
N ALA A 76 -4.45 -10.00 11.82
CA ALA A 76 -4.81 -10.84 12.95
C ALA A 76 -4.95 -12.30 12.49
N VAL A 77 -3.84 -12.94 12.11
CA VAL A 77 -3.82 -14.41 12.11
C VAL A 77 -3.69 -14.82 13.56
N ASP A 78 -4.76 -15.41 14.11
CA ASP A 78 -4.77 -15.84 15.49
C ASP A 78 -3.63 -16.85 15.74
N PRO A 79 -2.73 -16.58 16.72
CA PRO A 79 -1.63 -17.48 17.05
C PRO A 79 -2.05 -18.90 17.43
N LEU A 80 -3.27 -19.09 17.88
CA LEU A 80 -3.83 -20.40 18.23
C LEU A 80 -4.05 -21.30 17.01
N TRP A 81 -4.11 -20.74 15.80
CA TRP A 81 -4.25 -21.51 14.57
C TRP A 81 -2.88 -21.86 13.98
N PRO A 82 -2.51 -23.14 13.93
CA PRO A 82 -1.21 -23.57 13.44
C PRO A 82 -1.13 -23.57 11.90
N LEU A 83 -1.49 -22.43 11.28
CA LEU A 83 -1.50 -22.27 9.84
C LEU A 83 -0.07 -22.25 9.29
N SER A 84 0.17 -22.95 8.20
CA SER A 84 1.39 -22.83 7.42
C SER A 84 1.40 -21.58 6.55
N ALA A 85 2.57 -21.18 6.03
CA ALA A 85 2.66 -20.11 5.03
C ALA A 85 1.79 -20.42 3.80
N GLY A 86 1.78 -21.67 3.35
CA GLY A 86 0.94 -22.14 2.25
C GLY A 86 -0.56 -21.96 2.54
N ASP A 87 -1.01 -22.30 3.76
CA ASP A 87 -2.42 -22.12 4.15
C ASP A 87 -2.81 -20.63 4.11
N VAL A 88 -1.94 -19.75 4.63
CA VAL A 88 -2.18 -18.30 4.59
C VAL A 88 -2.27 -17.79 3.15
N VAL A 89 -1.39 -18.25 2.26
CA VAL A 89 -1.43 -17.83 0.84
C VAL A 89 -2.67 -18.38 0.13
N LEU A 90 -3.08 -19.62 0.42
CA LEU A 90 -4.31 -20.23 -0.11
C LEU A 90 -5.58 -19.43 0.26
N MET A 91 -5.61 -18.72 1.39
CA MET A 91 -6.74 -17.84 1.72
C MET A 91 -6.97 -16.76 0.64
N GLY A 92 -5.95 -16.36 -0.11
CA GLY A 92 -6.08 -15.46 -1.25
C GLY A 92 -6.93 -16.04 -2.39
N ARG A 93 -7.08 -17.36 -2.47
CA ARG A 93 -7.88 -18.07 -3.48
C ARG A 93 -9.34 -18.25 -3.09
N VAL A 94 -9.63 -18.31 -1.78
CA VAL A 94 -10.99 -18.59 -1.26
C VAL A 94 -12.05 -17.62 -1.80
N ARG A 95 -11.72 -16.34 -1.88
CA ARG A 95 -12.66 -15.32 -2.39
C ARG A 95 -13.07 -15.58 -3.85
N ARG A 96 -12.19 -16.17 -4.66
CA ARG A 96 -12.46 -16.48 -6.07
C ARG A 96 -13.31 -17.73 -6.24
N ALA A 97 -13.10 -18.71 -5.37
CA ALA A 97 -13.82 -19.97 -5.39
C ALA A 97 -15.31 -19.80 -4.94
N GLY A 98 -15.61 -18.75 -4.17
CA GLY A 98 -16.94 -18.49 -3.63
C GLY A 98 -17.23 -19.24 -2.32
N PRO A 99 -18.34 -18.92 -1.64
CA PRO A 99 -18.71 -19.56 -0.39
C PRO A 99 -18.96 -21.07 -0.57
N GLY A 100 -18.27 -21.89 0.20
CA GLY A 100 -18.42 -23.36 0.19
C GLY A 100 -17.69 -24.08 -0.94
N ALA A 101 -17.03 -23.39 -1.86
CA ALA A 101 -16.21 -24.01 -2.89
C ALA A 101 -14.95 -24.64 -2.29
N ARG A 102 -14.57 -25.79 -2.80
CA ARG A 102 -13.28 -26.42 -2.48
C ARG A 102 -12.20 -25.85 -3.38
N LEU A 103 -11.04 -25.56 -2.78
CA LEU A 103 -9.85 -25.20 -3.55
C LEU A 103 -9.34 -26.44 -4.29
N ASP A 104 -9.05 -26.27 -5.57
CA ASP A 104 -8.52 -27.30 -6.45
C ASP A 104 -6.98 -27.27 -6.51
N ASP A 105 -6.40 -28.18 -7.32
CA ASP A 105 -4.94 -28.24 -7.50
C ASP A 105 -4.41 -27.02 -8.26
N ALA A 106 -5.22 -26.42 -9.15
CA ALA A 106 -4.84 -25.19 -9.83
C ALA A 106 -4.76 -24.00 -8.87
N ASP A 107 -5.63 -23.93 -7.85
CA ASP A 107 -5.55 -22.92 -6.79
C ASP A 107 -4.29 -23.10 -5.94
N ARG A 108 -3.93 -24.35 -5.63
CA ARG A 108 -2.69 -24.65 -4.90
C ARG A 108 -1.45 -24.27 -5.70
N GLU A 109 -1.45 -24.54 -7.00
CA GLU A 109 -0.34 -24.16 -7.87
C GLU A 109 -0.17 -22.64 -7.96
N ARG A 110 -1.28 -21.89 -8.11
CA ARG A 110 -1.24 -20.42 -8.08
C ARG A 110 -0.74 -19.87 -6.75
N ALA A 111 -1.13 -20.50 -5.64
CA ALA A 111 -0.65 -20.11 -4.32
C ALA A 111 0.85 -20.40 -4.15
N ARG A 112 1.36 -21.55 -4.66
CA ARG A 112 2.80 -21.86 -4.68
C ARG A 112 3.57 -20.85 -5.51
N HIS A 113 3.10 -20.56 -6.71
CA HIS A 113 3.71 -19.56 -7.59
C HIS A 113 3.72 -18.17 -6.92
N ALA A 114 2.66 -17.78 -6.23
CA ALA A 114 2.64 -16.52 -5.48
C ALA A 114 3.68 -16.48 -4.36
N LEU A 115 3.88 -17.61 -3.65
CA LEU A 115 4.90 -17.72 -2.60
C LEU A 115 6.32 -17.70 -3.17
N GLU A 116 6.52 -18.32 -4.33
CA GLU A 116 7.78 -18.28 -5.09
C GLU A 116 8.14 -16.87 -5.53
N ARG A 117 7.16 -16.11 -6.05
CA ARG A 117 7.34 -14.71 -6.48
C ARG A 117 7.85 -13.78 -5.36
N VAL A 118 7.61 -14.12 -4.11
CA VAL A 118 8.11 -13.36 -2.95
C VAL A 118 9.37 -14.00 -2.33
N GLY A 119 9.96 -15.01 -2.97
CA GLY A 119 11.19 -15.66 -2.56
C GLY A 119 11.03 -16.53 -1.30
N LEU A 120 9.89 -17.20 -1.13
CA LEU A 120 9.57 -18.01 0.04
C LEU A 120 9.08 -19.42 -0.34
N ALA A 121 9.43 -19.95 -1.52
CA ALA A 121 8.97 -21.24 -2.01
C ALA A 121 9.20 -22.37 -1.00
N ASP A 122 10.37 -22.41 -0.37
CA ASP A 122 10.78 -23.46 0.58
C ASP A 122 10.02 -23.41 1.91
N LEU A 123 9.28 -22.34 2.16
CA LEU A 123 8.58 -22.11 3.44
C LEU A 123 7.10 -22.51 3.40
N TRP A 124 6.63 -23.20 2.33
CA TRP A 124 5.23 -23.60 2.16
C TRP A 124 4.64 -24.29 3.39
N HIS A 125 5.38 -25.22 3.99
CA HIS A 125 4.95 -25.99 5.16
C HIS A 125 5.34 -25.37 6.51
N ARG A 126 6.08 -24.25 6.50
CA ARG A 126 6.50 -23.57 7.73
C ARG A 126 5.33 -22.89 8.39
N THR A 127 5.16 -23.11 9.69
CA THR A 127 4.13 -22.41 10.49
C THR A 127 4.31 -20.90 10.39
N PHE A 128 3.24 -20.16 10.05
CA PHE A 128 3.26 -18.73 9.80
C PHE A 128 3.84 -17.92 10.96
N HIS A 129 3.48 -18.28 12.22
CA HIS A 129 3.99 -17.60 13.41
C HIS A 129 5.49 -17.81 13.67
N ASN A 130 6.08 -18.87 13.10
CA ASN A 130 7.52 -19.16 13.19
C ASN A 130 8.35 -18.47 12.10
N LEU A 131 7.70 -17.67 11.25
CA LEU A 131 8.37 -16.83 10.26
C LEU A 131 8.91 -15.55 10.91
N SER A 132 10.02 -15.01 10.37
CA SER A 132 10.47 -13.66 10.73
C SER A 132 9.45 -12.60 10.33
N GLY A 133 9.52 -11.38 10.87
CA GLY A 133 8.61 -10.28 10.51
C GLY A 133 8.58 -10.03 9.00
N GLY A 134 9.74 -9.96 8.35
CA GLY A 134 9.84 -9.79 6.90
C GLY A 134 9.30 -10.97 6.11
N GLN A 135 9.51 -12.21 6.58
CA GLN A 135 8.92 -13.40 5.95
C GLN A 135 7.40 -13.41 6.09
N ARG A 136 6.86 -13.06 7.26
CA ARG A 136 5.41 -12.93 7.45
C ARG A 136 4.82 -11.91 6.49
N GLN A 137 5.42 -10.73 6.39
CA GLN A 137 4.95 -9.70 5.48
C GLN A 137 4.98 -10.14 4.01
N ARG A 138 6.08 -10.77 3.57
CA ARG A 138 6.15 -11.33 2.21
C ARG A 138 5.11 -12.43 1.99
N THR A 139 4.80 -13.25 2.99
CA THR A 139 3.71 -14.24 2.91
C THR A 139 2.34 -13.55 2.74
N LEU A 140 2.09 -12.42 3.42
CA LEU A 140 0.86 -11.64 3.24
C LEU A 140 0.77 -10.99 1.85
N ILE A 141 1.90 -10.53 1.31
CA ILE A 141 1.97 -10.07 -0.09
C ILE A 141 1.67 -11.24 -1.04
N ALA A 142 2.25 -12.43 -0.82
CA ALA A 142 1.96 -13.63 -1.61
C ALA A 142 0.47 -14.00 -1.56
N ARG A 143 -0.17 -13.91 -0.40
CA ARG A 143 -1.61 -14.11 -0.27
C ARG A 143 -2.41 -13.15 -1.16
N ALA A 144 -2.02 -11.87 -1.16
CA ALA A 144 -2.66 -10.88 -2.02
C ALA A 144 -2.43 -11.17 -3.51
N LEU A 145 -1.22 -11.61 -3.89
CA LEU A 145 -0.84 -11.99 -5.25
C LEU A 145 -1.55 -13.26 -5.74
N ALA A 146 -1.82 -14.22 -4.84
CA ALA A 146 -2.55 -15.44 -5.16
C ALA A 146 -3.95 -15.17 -5.73
N ALA A 147 -4.56 -14.03 -5.42
CA ALA A 147 -5.80 -13.58 -6.04
C ALA A 147 -5.63 -13.11 -7.50
N GLU A 148 -4.41 -13.12 -8.06
CA GLU A 148 -4.07 -12.61 -9.40
C GLU A 148 -4.63 -11.18 -9.61
N PRO A 149 -4.23 -10.21 -8.76
CA PRO A 149 -4.82 -8.88 -8.77
C PRO A 149 -4.33 -8.03 -9.95
N ASP A 150 -5.19 -7.10 -10.38
CA ASP A 150 -4.83 -6.00 -11.28
C ASP A 150 -4.25 -4.81 -10.51
N LEU A 151 -4.62 -4.72 -9.22
CA LEU A 151 -4.18 -3.69 -8.27
C LEU A 151 -3.78 -4.33 -6.94
N LEU A 152 -2.54 -4.09 -6.50
CA LEU A 152 -2.06 -4.43 -5.16
C LEU A 152 -2.14 -3.20 -4.27
N ALA A 153 -2.92 -3.28 -3.21
CA ALA A 153 -3.09 -2.23 -2.22
C ALA A 153 -2.46 -2.64 -0.88
N LEU A 154 -1.59 -1.79 -0.34
CA LEU A 154 -0.85 -2.09 0.88
C LEU A 154 -1.01 -0.94 1.89
N ASP A 155 -1.38 -1.29 3.11
CA ASP A 155 -1.52 -0.34 4.21
C ASP A 155 -0.34 -0.49 5.17
N GLU A 156 0.62 0.43 5.11
CA GLU A 156 1.87 0.48 5.89
C GLU A 156 2.65 -0.86 5.91
N PRO A 157 2.97 -1.45 4.74
CA PRO A 157 3.50 -2.81 4.66
C PRO A 157 4.91 -2.98 5.26
N THR A 158 5.63 -1.91 5.51
CA THR A 158 7.00 -1.94 6.07
C THR A 158 7.08 -1.45 7.52
N SER A 159 5.93 -1.19 8.15
CA SER A 159 5.87 -0.70 9.53
C SER A 159 6.46 -1.73 10.50
N GLY A 160 7.40 -1.29 11.34
CA GLY A 160 8.05 -2.15 12.35
C GLY A 160 9.09 -3.13 11.81
N MET A 161 9.51 -3.00 10.55
CA MET A 161 10.61 -3.77 9.98
C MET A 161 11.97 -3.12 10.30
N ASP A 162 12.99 -3.95 10.37
CA ASP A 162 14.36 -3.47 10.30
C ASP A 162 14.67 -2.91 8.89
N PRO A 163 15.71 -2.05 8.75
CA PRO A 163 16.02 -1.39 7.48
C PRO A 163 16.30 -2.36 6.32
N ALA A 164 16.90 -3.52 6.58
CA ALA A 164 17.23 -4.48 5.54
C ALA A 164 15.95 -5.19 5.03
N ALA A 165 15.06 -5.58 5.95
CA ALA A 165 13.77 -6.16 5.61
C ALA A 165 12.86 -5.16 4.87
N GLU A 166 12.87 -3.87 5.27
CA GLU A 166 12.15 -2.81 4.57
C GLU A 166 12.63 -2.65 3.13
N LEU A 167 13.96 -2.56 2.93
CA LEU A 167 14.54 -2.45 1.59
C LEU A 167 14.12 -3.65 0.71
N ALA A 168 14.26 -4.86 1.23
CA ALA A 168 13.88 -6.07 0.51
C ALA A 168 12.38 -6.12 0.15
N ALA A 169 11.51 -5.60 1.03
CA ALA A 169 10.08 -5.50 0.75
C ALA A 169 9.79 -4.45 -0.33
N MET A 170 10.47 -3.31 -0.30
CA MET A 170 10.30 -2.25 -1.31
C MET A 170 10.86 -2.68 -2.67
N ASP A 171 11.99 -3.37 -2.71
CA ASP A 171 12.55 -3.94 -3.95
C ASP A 171 11.59 -4.96 -4.56
N LEU A 172 10.99 -5.84 -3.76
CA LEU A 172 9.95 -6.76 -4.21
C LEU A 172 8.76 -6.01 -4.84
N LEU A 173 8.27 -4.93 -4.18
CA LEU A 173 7.15 -4.15 -4.72
C LEU A 173 7.50 -3.46 -6.03
N ARG A 174 8.74 -2.98 -6.17
CA ARG A 174 9.26 -2.43 -7.43
C ARG A 174 9.25 -3.49 -8.54
N ASP A 175 9.76 -4.68 -8.26
CA ASP A 175 9.84 -5.76 -9.24
C ASP A 175 8.43 -6.21 -9.69
N LEU A 176 7.49 -6.30 -8.76
CA LEU A 176 6.08 -6.58 -9.05
C LEU A 176 5.45 -5.50 -9.94
N HIS A 177 5.74 -4.22 -9.65
CA HIS A 177 5.28 -3.09 -10.43
C HIS A 177 5.90 -3.08 -11.85
N GLN A 178 7.19 -3.34 -11.98
CA GLN A 178 7.87 -3.46 -13.28
C GLN A 178 7.30 -4.62 -14.12
N GLY A 179 6.79 -5.66 -13.45
CA GLY A 179 6.01 -6.73 -14.06
C GLY A 179 4.59 -6.33 -14.50
N GLY A 180 4.21 -5.05 -14.40
CA GLY A 180 2.93 -4.50 -14.88
C GLY A 180 1.83 -4.42 -13.83
N LEU A 181 2.07 -4.85 -12.58
CA LEU A 181 1.09 -4.74 -11.49
C LEU A 181 0.93 -3.28 -11.05
N ALA A 182 -0.30 -2.79 -10.98
CA ALA A 182 -0.56 -1.52 -10.34
C ALA A 182 -0.39 -1.64 -8.82
N VAL A 183 0.27 -0.66 -8.19
CA VAL A 183 0.53 -0.64 -6.74
C VAL A 183 0.01 0.66 -6.14
N VAL A 184 -0.78 0.54 -5.07
CA VAL A 184 -1.14 1.65 -4.19
C VAL A 184 -0.66 1.32 -2.79
N MET A 185 0.24 2.13 -2.27
CA MET A 185 0.85 1.92 -0.95
C MET A 185 0.58 3.11 -0.04
N VAL A 186 0.12 2.85 1.17
CA VAL A 186 0.03 3.86 2.24
C VAL A 186 1.27 3.76 3.11
N SER A 187 1.88 4.89 3.42
CA SER A 187 3.02 5.00 4.34
C SER A 187 2.98 6.30 5.13
N HIS A 188 3.50 6.30 6.34
CA HIS A 188 3.79 7.54 7.08
C HIS A 188 5.24 8.01 6.85
N ARG A 189 6.07 7.21 6.17
CA ARG A 189 7.48 7.48 5.88
C ARG A 189 7.66 7.81 4.41
N LEU A 190 7.88 9.10 4.13
CA LEU A 190 8.11 9.55 2.75
C LEU A 190 9.40 8.97 2.17
N GLU A 191 10.47 8.86 2.98
CA GLU A 191 11.78 8.35 2.56
C GLU A 191 11.70 6.91 2.03
N ALA A 192 10.81 6.10 2.62
CA ALA A 192 10.62 4.71 2.21
C ALA A 192 10.03 4.59 0.80
N VAL A 193 9.23 5.58 0.36
CA VAL A 193 8.49 5.51 -0.91
C VAL A 193 9.06 6.44 -2.00
N ALA A 194 9.81 7.48 -1.62
CA ALA A 194 10.32 8.50 -2.54
C ALA A 194 11.26 7.97 -3.64
N ASN A 195 11.80 6.77 -3.47
CA ASN A 195 12.69 6.14 -4.43
C ASN A 195 12.03 5.01 -5.24
N TYR A 196 10.71 4.79 -5.05
CA TYR A 196 9.99 3.67 -5.66
C TYR A 196 8.70 4.10 -6.38
N ALA A 197 7.95 5.02 -5.78
CA ALA A 197 6.69 5.47 -6.34
C ALA A 197 6.90 6.41 -7.54
N ALA A 198 6.05 6.30 -8.55
CA ALA A 198 6.01 7.23 -9.67
C ALA A 198 5.14 8.46 -9.35
N ARG A 199 4.16 8.28 -8.47
CA ARG A 199 3.21 9.31 -8.04
C ARG A 199 3.07 9.32 -6.53
N LEU A 200 2.85 10.51 -5.98
CA LEU A 200 2.59 10.70 -4.55
C LEU A 200 1.24 11.38 -4.34
N ALA A 201 0.59 11.02 -3.24
CA ALA A 201 -0.54 11.74 -2.70
C ALA A 201 -0.25 12.10 -1.23
N PHE A 202 -0.48 13.35 -0.84
CA PHE A 202 -0.41 13.80 0.55
C PHE A 202 -1.80 13.87 1.14
N ALA A 203 -1.99 13.23 2.31
CA ALA A 203 -3.26 13.16 3.02
C ALA A 203 -3.07 13.53 4.49
N ASP A 204 -3.63 14.66 4.92
CA ASP A 204 -3.63 15.10 6.32
C ASP A 204 -4.97 15.76 6.66
N GLN A 205 -5.84 15.02 7.33
CA GLN A 205 -7.14 15.52 7.77
C GLN A 205 -7.02 16.68 8.78
N GLY A 206 -5.98 16.69 9.61
CA GLY A 206 -5.79 17.72 10.63
C GLY A 206 -5.55 19.10 10.02
N ARG A 207 -4.98 19.15 8.81
CA ARG A 207 -4.73 20.38 8.04
C ARG A 207 -5.67 20.55 6.87
N GLY A 208 -6.60 19.61 6.63
CA GLY A 208 -7.42 19.58 5.42
C GLY A 208 -6.59 19.44 4.15
N LEU A 209 -5.39 18.86 4.24
CA LEU A 209 -4.47 18.74 3.11
C LEU A 209 -4.80 17.49 2.30
N TRP A 210 -5.13 17.71 1.02
CA TRP A 210 -5.14 16.73 -0.02
C TRP A 210 -4.39 17.26 -1.24
N ARG A 211 -3.41 16.54 -1.70
CA ARG A 211 -2.65 16.88 -2.91
C ARG A 211 -2.14 15.62 -3.57
N VAL A 212 -2.22 15.52 -4.88
CA VAL A 212 -1.67 14.41 -5.67
C VAL A 212 -0.92 14.95 -6.88
N GLY A 213 0.17 14.30 -7.24
CA GLY A 213 0.99 14.67 -8.39
C GLY A 213 2.05 13.63 -8.71
N THR A 214 2.88 13.95 -9.68
CA THR A 214 4.08 13.17 -9.98
C THR A 214 5.07 13.23 -8.81
N LEU A 215 5.98 12.26 -8.74
CA LEU A 215 7.01 12.26 -7.71
C LEU A 215 7.81 13.57 -7.70
N ASP A 216 8.20 14.08 -8.88
CA ASP A 216 9.00 15.30 -9.00
C ASP A 216 8.26 16.56 -8.56
N GLU A 217 6.95 16.66 -8.83
CA GLU A 217 6.12 17.77 -8.35
C GLU A 217 5.96 17.74 -6.83
N MET A 218 5.78 16.55 -6.27
CA MET A 218 5.46 16.36 -4.86
C MET A 218 6.70 16.40 -3.96
N LEU A 219 7.89 16.13 -4.49
CA LEU A 219 9.16 16.25 -3.74
C LEU A 219 9.76 17.67 -3.78
N ARG A 220 9.07 18.66 -4.35
CA ARG A 220 9.53 20.06 -4.26
C ARG A 220 9.43 20.56 -2.81
N PRO A 221 10.40 21.40 -2.37
CA PRO A 221 10.41 21.93 -1.01
C PRO A 221 9.09 22.55 -0.57
N GLU A 222 8.39 23.25 -1.47
CA GLU A 222 7.11 23.92 -1.18
C GLU A 222 6.00 22.88 -0.89
N ALA A 223 5.93 21.80 -1.67
CA ALA A 223 4.94 20.76 -1.49
C ALA A 223 5.20 19.98 -0.19
N LEU A 224 6.46 19.70 0.11
CA LEU A 224 6.88 19.02 1.33
C LEU A 224 6.70 19.90 2.58
N SER A 225 6.98 21.19 2.46
CA SER A 225 6.74 22.14 3.56
C SER A 225 5.27 22.21 3.93
N ALA A 226 4.36 22.10 2.96
CA ALA A 226 2.92 21.98 3.22
C ALA A 226 2.58 20.70 3.99
N LEU A 227 3.21 19.56 3.65
CA LEU A 227 3.01 18.28 4.32
C LEU A 227 3.54 18.30 5.76
N TYR A 228 4.80 18.76 5.94
CA TYR A 228 5.46 18.71 7.25
C TYR A 228 5.18 19.94 8.14
N GLY A 229 4.66 21.02 7.55
CA GLY A 229 4.43 22.29 8.27
C GLY A 229 5.69 23.01 8.71
N ARG A 230 6.81 22.72 8.06
CA ARG A 230 8.12 23.30 8.29
C ARG A 230 8.95 23.25 7.00
N PRO A 231 9.99 24.07 6.86
CA PRO A 231 10.91 23.99 5.73
C PRO A 231 11.51 22.58 5.60
N VAL A 232 11.69 22.13 4.37
CA VAL A 232 12.21 20.81 4.04
C VAL A 232 13.26 20.95 2.95
N THR A 233 14.40 20.30 3.15
CA THR A 233 15.44 20.17 2.14
C THR A 233 15.38 18.77 1.50
N VAL A 234 15.45 18.71 0.19
CA VAL A 234 15.57 17.45 -0.56
C VAL A 234 17.00 17.40 -1.14
N ARG A 235 17.68 16.29 -0.88
CA ARG A 235 18.99 16.01 -1.46
C ARG A 235 18.95 14.74 -2.28
N GLU A 236 19.68 14.72 -3.38
CA GLU A 236 19.91 13.53 -4.15
C GLU A 236 21.36 13.08 -3.99
N GLU A 237 21.56 11.86 -3.50
CA GLU A 237 22.87 11.27 -3.30
C GLU A 237 22.86 9.85 -3.88
N ASN A 238 23.80 9.56 -4.77
CA ASN A 238 23.91 8.25 -5.45
C ASN A 238 22.59 7.79 -6.13
N GLY A 239 21.85 8.72 -6.75
CA GLY A 239 20.57 8.44 -7.40
C GLY A 239 19.41 8.16 -6.44
N ARG A 240 19.60 8.40 -5.13
CA ARG A 240 18.54 8.29 -4.10
C ARG A 240 18.18 9.66 -3.58
N ARG A 241 16.90 9.87 -3.35
CA ARG A 241 16.33 11.09 -2.78
C ARG A 241 16.16 10.94 -1.27
N PHE A 242 16.70 11.92 -0.55
CA PHE A 242 16.60 12.03 0.90
C PHE A 242 15.84 13.31 1.24
N VAL A 243 14.94 13.22 2.20
CA VAL A 243 14.07 14.32 2.63
C VAL A 243 14.40 14.67 4.07
N TYR A 244 14.86 15.90 4.30
CA TYR A 244 15.27 16.38 5.62
C TYR A 244 14.38 17.54 6.06
N PRO A 245 13.39 17.31 6.96
CA PRO A 245 12.71 18.42 7.61
C PRO A 245 13.72 19.23 8.43
N GLU A 246 13.77 20.53 8.20
CA GLU A 246 14.68 21.39 8.97
C GLU A 246 14.25 21.44 10.43
N ALA A 247 15.24 21.41 11.32
CA ALA A 247 15.00 21.63 12.74
C ALA A 247 14.34 23.02 12.87
N GLY A 248 13.17 23.08 13.47
CA GLY A 248 12.52 24.37 13.73
C GLY A 248 13.50 25.25 14.49
N GLY A 249 13.88 26.38 13.92
CA GLY A 249 14.72 27.35 14.60
C GLY A 249 14.01 27.79 15.89
N GLY A 250 14.42 27.18 17.00
CA GLY A 250 14.08 27.70 18.30
C GLY A 250 14.62 29.11 18.35
N ARG A 251 13.72 30.10 18.32
CA ARG A 251 14.10 31.42 18.83
C ARG A 251 14.56 31.19 20.27
N ALA A 252 15.87 31.25 20.48
CA ALA A 252 16.39 31.54 21.79
C ALA A 252 15.79 32.91 22.17
N ALA A 253 14.95 32.92 23.16
CA ALA A 253 14.50 34.11 23.88
C ALA A 253 15.48 34.34 25.02
#